data_2c977fd9b4c147fa608d07a1a5eb817f
#
_entry.id   2c977fd9b4c147fa608d07a1a5eb817f
#
_cell.length_a   1.000
_cell.length_b   1.000
_cell.length_c   1.000
_cell.angle_alpha   90.00
_cell.angle_beta   90.00
_cell.angle_gamma   90.00
#
_symmetry.space_group_name_H-M   'P 1'
#
loop_
_entity.id
_entity.type
_entity.pdbx_description
1 polymer ?
#
loop_
_entity_poly.entity_id
_entity_poly.type
_entity_poly.pdbx_seq_one_letter_code
_entity_poly.pdbx_strand_id
1 'polypeptide(L)'
;MSQVERRFLRRLRDSEDHSVLLTSVARGCQGILESMETCGAVQRRLIKRARRVEIRCQATFNKFVDSRFPLGIDAKLNEVFDRAGAVIAFGDAKAINRGSEEGIFVRTAKPGIVIRSTDGVEVPVGALSKDAGGAALSLTKDRDWAFSGTVAVIENVEPFWQHEKVLPDIDLAVCASGNMSRRLVDWLTSESMSGCQIIHWGDYDPRGVAEYLRLFDHCPDRVESFVPDSIDELMKHGKRKLWEVQSRSLEKLRKRTSNPHVNRMLTLFDHHRRGLEQEVLLVN
;
A
#
# COMPACT_ATOMS: atom_id res chain seq x y z
N MET A 1 16.56 -0.56 2.63
CA MET A 1 17.00 -1.88 3.16
C MET A 1 15.94 -2.45 4.06
N SER A 2 15.66 -3.76 3.96
CA SER A 2 14.58 -4.38 4.71
C SER A 2 15.00 -4.80 6.13
N GLN A 3 14.02 -4.89 7.07
CA GLN A 3 14.25 -5.47 8.40
C GLN A 3 14.77 -6.92 8.31
N VAL A 4 14.45 -7.62 7.22
CA VAL A 4 14.87 -9.00 6.95
C VAL A 4 16.37 -9.06 6.71
N GLU A 5 16.92 -8.14 5.91
CA GLU A 5 18.37 -8.05 5.64
C GLU A 5 19.16 -7.73 6.92
N ARG A 6 18.66 -6.77 7.72
CA ARG A 6 19.29 -6.42 9.00
C ARG A 6 19.32 -7.61 9.98
N ARG A 7 18.23 -8.36 10.06
CA ARG A 7 18.14 -9.58 10.90
C ARG A 7 19.12 -10.65 10.40
N PHE A 8 19.26 -10.79 9.10
CA PHE A 8 20.22 -11.73 8.50
C PHE A 8 21.65 -11.36 8.85
N LEU A 9 22.05 -10.09 8.68
CA LEU A 9 23.41 -9.63 8.99
C LEU A 9 23.75 -9.76 10.48
N ARG A 10 22.79 -9.45 11.38
CA ARG A 10 22.98 -9.69 12.83
C ARG A 10 23.19 -11.16 13.13
N ARG A 11 22.34 -12.03 12.60
CA ARG A 11 22.49 -13.48 12.81
C ARG A 11 23.85 -14.01 12.34
N LEU A 12 24.35 -13.49 11.21
CA LEU A 12 25.64 -13.85 10.68
C LEU A 12 26.80 -13.37 11.56
N ARG A 13 26.71 -12.10 12.05
CA ARG A 13 27.69 -11.51 12.96
C ARG A 13 27.73 -12.23 14.32
N ASP A 14 26.55 -12.50 14.88
CA ASP A 14 26.38 -12.93 16.27
C ASP A 14 26.44 -14.48 16.41
N SER A 15 26.51 -15.23 15.31
CA SER A 15 26.69 -16.68 15.37
C SER A 15 28.09 -17.05 15.84
N GLU A 16 28.21 -18.10 16.67
CA GLU A 16 29.49 -18.56 17.27
C GLU A 16 30.58 -18.83 16.25
N ASP A 17 30.20 -19.42 15.10
CA ASP A 17 31.10 -19.77 14.00
C ASP A 17 31.07 -18.73 12.86
N HIS A 18 30.47 -17.56 13.09
CA HIS A 18 30.26 -16.52 12.10
C HIS A 18 29.67 -17.07 10.80
N SER A 19 28.77 -18.05 10.90
CA SER A 19 28.11 -18.65 9.75
C SER A 19 26.64 -18.97 10.00
N VAL A 20 25.86 -18.99 8.92
CA VAL A 20 24.44 -19.39 8.93
C VAL A 20 24.16 -20.38 7.81
N LEU A 21 23.15 -21.25 7.99
CA LEU A 21 22.71 -22.16 6.94
C LEU A 21 22.20 -21.37 5.72
N LEU A 22 22.64 -21.71 4.52
CA LEU A 22 22.18 -21.06 3.29
C LEU A 22 20.65 -21.19 3.10
N THR A 23 20.07 -22.31 3.51
CA THR A 23 18.61 -22.54 3.48
C THR A 23 17.83 -21.64 4.43
N SER A 24 18.49 -21.09 5.45
CA SER A 24 17.88 -20.13 6.39
C SER A 24 17.97 -18.68 5.94
N VAL A 25 18.62 -18.41 4.82
CA VAL A 25 18.71 -17.07 4.23
C VAL A 25 17.41 -16.78 3.47
N ALA A 26 16.66 -15.78 3.94
CA ALA A 26 15.41 -15.40 3.30
C ALA A 26 15.61 -14.96 1.84
N ARG A 27 14.63 -15.21 0.98
CA ARG A 27 14.70 -14.82 -0.45
C ARG A 27 14.99 -13.32 -0.63
N GLY A 28 14.45 -12.45 0.23
CA GLY A 28 14.73 -11.01 0.21
C GLY A 28 16.17 -10.62 0.56
N CYS A 29 17.00 -11.57 1.01
CA CYS A 29 18.42 -11.31 1.34
C CYS A 29 19.39 -11.75 0.23
N GLN A 30 18.92 -12.27 -0.90
CA GLN A 30 19.81 -12.77 -1.97
C GLN A 30 20.69 -11.66 -2.54
N GLY A 31 20.13 -10.48 -2.86
CA GLY A 31 20.89 -9.35 -3.41
C GLY A 31 21.98 -8.83 -2.46
N ILE A 32 21.72 -8.79 -1.15
CA ILE A 32 22.75 -8.39 -0.18
C ILE A 32 23.82 -9.48 -0.01
N LEU A 33 23.43 -10.75 -0.07
CA LEU A 33 24.36 -11.88 -0.03
C LEU A 33 25.32 -11.83 -1.22
N GLU A 34 24.81 -11.67 -2.45
CA GLU A 34 25.61 -11.53 -3.66
C GLU A 34 26.57 -10.34 -3.59
N SER A 35 26.09 -9.20 -3.08
CA SER A 35 26.94 -8.01 -2.88
C SER A 35 28.11 -8.28 -1.90
N MET A 36 27.83 -9.00 -0.80
CA MET A 36 28.86 -9.37 0.19
C MET A 36 29.85 -10.43 -0.36
N GLU A 37 29.39 -11.34 -1.17
CA GLU A 37 30.25 -12.31 -1.87
C GLU A 37 31.18 -11.59 -2.85
N THR A 38 30.64 -10.66 -3.63
CA THR A 38 31.40 -9.88 -4.62
C THR A 38 32.50 -9.03 -3.97
N CYS A 39 32.22 -8.42 -2.82
CA CYS A 39 33.24 -7.66 -2.10
C CYS A 39 34.16 -8.53 -1.22
N GLY A 40 33.95 -9.85 -1.17
CA GLY A 40 34.76 -10.77 -0.39
C GLY A 40 34.52 -10.73 1.13
N ALA A 41 33.42 -10.14 1.57
CA ALA A 41 33.04 -10.12 2.98
C ALA A 41 32.58 -11.48 3.48
N VAL A 42 31.88 -12.24 2.64
CA VAL A 42 31.36 -13.59 2.95
C VAL A 42 31.69 -14.57 1.83
N GLN A 43 31.55 -15.85 2.14
CA GLN A 43 31.63 -16.94 1.16
C GLN A 43 30.62 -18.04 1.47
N ARG A 44 30.21 -18.79 0.43
CA ARG A 44 29.43 -20.01 0.61
C ARG A 44 30.39 -21.18 0.78
N ARG A 45 30.17 -21.99 1.80
CA ARG A 45 31.00 -23.16 2.10
C ARG A 45 30.15 -24.38 2.45
N LEU A 46 30.66 -25.56 2.14
CA LEU A 46 30.07 -26.81 2.56
C LEU A 46 30.71 -27.21 3.90
N ILE A 47 29.94 -27.19 4.98
CA ILE A 47 30.40 -27.58 6.32
C ILE A 47 29.49 -28.70 6.83
N LYS A 48 30.07 -29.85 7.19
CA LYS A 48 29.33 -31.01 7.70
C LYS A 48 28.08 -31.37 6.86
N ARG A 49 28.23 -31.45 5.52
CA ARG A 49 27.16 -31.74 4.53
C ARG A 49 26.09 -30.63 4.39
N ALA A 50 26.24 -29.49 5.06
CA ALA A 50 25.33 -28.36 4.93
C ALA A 50 26.00 -27.19 4.20
N ARG A 51 25.28 -26.56 3.26
CA ARG A 51 25.75 -25.32 2.65
C ARG A 51 25.51 -24.17 3.64
N ARG A 52 26.57 -23.44 3.99
CA ARG A 52 26.54 -22.29 4.89
C ARG A 52 27.10 -21.06 4.20
N VAL A 53 26.67 -19.91 4.69
CA VAL A 53 27.27 -18.61 4.41
C VAL A 53 28.11 -18.26 5.64
N GLU A 54 29.41 -18.03 5.45
CA GLU A 54 30.33 -17.65 6.53
C GLU A 54 31.02 -16.32 6.23
N ILE A 55 31.40 -15.59 7.26
CA ILE A 55 32.21 -14.38 7.12
C ILE A 55 33.62 -14.81 6.70
N ARG A 56 34.04 -14.38 5.51
CA ARG A 56 35.38 -14.65 4.97
C ARG A 56 36.43 -13.69 5.53
N CYS A 57 36.06 -12.41 5.62
CA CYS A 57 36.93 -11.35 6.14
C CYS A 57 36.11 -10.41 7.03
N GLN A 58 36.40 -10.44 8.33
CA GLN A 58 35.69 -9.66 9.33
C GLN A 58 35.80 -8.15 9.06
N ALA A 59 37.00 -7.67 8.67
CA ALA A 59 37.21 -6.25 8.38
C ALA A 59 36.38 -5.78 7.18
N THR A 60 36.27 -6.60 6.12
CA THR A 60 35.47 -6.32 4.93
C THR A 60 33.98 -6.38 5.27
N PHE A 61 33.57 -7.36 6.09
CA PHE A 61 32.20 -7.49 6.56
C PHE A 61 31.79 -6.26 7.39
N ASN A 62 32.62 -5.83 8.34
CA ASN A 62 32.34 -4.65 9.15
C ASN A 62 32.22 -3.40 8.27
N LYS A 63 33.16 -3.14 7.35
CA LYS A 63 33.08 -2.03 6.40
C LYS A 63 31.81 -2.07 5.56
N PHE A 64 31.38 -3.26 5.11
CA PHE A 64 30.15 -3.43 4.37
C PHE A 64 28.94 -3.09 5.22
N VAL A 65 28.91 -3.55 6.48
CA VAL A 65 27.83 -3.24 7.43
C VAL A 65 27.81 -1.74 7.75
N ASP A 66 28.94 -1.14 8.08
CA ASP A 66 29.04 0.29 8.46
C ASP A 66 28.63 1.21 7.31
N SER A 67 28.98 0.87 6.06
CA SER A 67 28.55 1.63 4.89
C SER A 67 27.03 1.65 4.70
N ARG A 68 26.33 0.64 5.23
CA ARG A 68 24.87 0.50 5.11
C ARG A 68 24.12 0.90 6.35
N PHE A 69 24.79 0.92 7.49
CA PHE A 69 24.22 1.28 8.80
C PHE A 69 25.15 2.33 9.49
N PRO A 70 25.10 3.59 9.05
CA PRO A 70 25.99 4.65 9.59
C PRO A 70 25.93 4.81 11.12
N LEU A 71 24.79 4.50 11.72
CA LEU A 71 24.60 4.50 13.19
C LEU A 71 24.79 3.12 13.83
N GLY A 72 25.32 2.14 13.07
CA GLY A 72 25.51 0.78 13.52
C GLY A 72 24.27 -0.12 13.27
N ILE A 73 24.56 -1.42 13.09
CA ILE A 73 23.52 -2.43 12.80
C ILE A 73 22.55 -2.63 13.98
N ASP A 74 22.95 -2.25 15.19
CA ASP A 74 22.18 -2.41 16.43
C ASP A 74 21.36 -1.17 16.80
N ALA A 75 21.49 -0.07 16.05
CA ALA A 75 20.68 1.14 16.27
C ALA A 75 19.19 0.78 16.35
N LYS A 76 18.51 1.26 17.40
CA LYS A 76 17.11 0.92 17.66
C LYS A 76 16.20 1.59 16.64
N LEU A 77 15.48 0.80 15.86
CA LEU A 77 14.48 1.29 14.90
C LEU A 77 13.36 2.10 15.55
N ASN A 78 13.12 1.86 16.85
CA ASN A 78 12.07 2.55 17.61
C ASN A 78 12.39 4.04 17.85
N GLU A 79 13.62 4.46 17.64
CA GLU A 79 14.07 5.86 17.81
C GLU A 79 14.07 6.61 16.48
N VAL A 80 13.75 5.94 15.36
CA VAL A 80 13.68 6.55 14.03
C VAL A 80 12.20 6.68 13.66
N PHE A 81 11.67 7.90 13.83
CA PHE A 81 10.23 8.17 13.71
C PHE A 81 9.81 8.66 12.34
N ASP A 82 10.75 9.12 11.49
CA ASP A 82 10.46 9.71 10.19
C ASP A 82 11.47 9.32 9.11
N ARG A 83 11.20 9.75 7.88
CA ARG A 83 12.05 9.47 6.72
C ARG A 83 13.42 10.16 6.80
N ALA A 84 13.52 11.32 7.44
CA ALA A 84 14.78 12.01 7.63
C ALA A 84 15.68 11.23 8.57
N GLY A 85 15.16 10.77 9.70
CA GLY A 85 15.83 9.85 10.59
C GLY A 85 16.22 8.54 9.93
N ALA A 86 15.39 8.03 8.99
CA ALA A 86 15.72 6.85 8.21
C ALA A 86 16.90 7.06 7.27
N VAL A 87 17.04 8.24 6.66
CA VAL A 87 18.22 8.59 5.86
C VAL A 87 19.47 8.61 6.72
N ILE A 88 19.40 9.25 7.89
CA ILE A 88 20.53 9.34 8.83
C ILE A 88 20.95 7.95 9.34
N ALA A 89 19.94 7.12 9.69
CA ALA A 89 20.20 5.80 10.29
C ALA A 89 20.57 4.71 9.27
N PHE A 90 20.09 4.80 8.04
CA PHE A 90 20.15 3.71 7.05
C PHE A 90 20.60 4.16 5.66
N GLY A 91 20.84 5.45 5.43
CA GLY A 91 21.11 5.99 4.10
C GLY A 91 19.93 5.84 3.11
N ASP A 92 18.73 5.51 3.59
CA ASP A 92 17.57 5.23 2.75
C ASP A 92 16.27 5.72 3.39
N ALA A 93 15.65 6.75 2.80
CA ALA A 93 14.38 7.31 3.25
C ALA A 93 13.23 6.28 3.20
N LYS A 94 13.35 5.25 2.37
CA LYS A 94 12.34 4.19 2.21
C LYS A 94 12.50 3.02 3.18
N ALA A 95 13.58 3.03 4.00
CA ALA A 95 13.81 1.99 5.00
C ALA A 95 12.70 1.95 6.07
N ILE A 96 11.96 3.04 6.23
CA ILE A 96 10.78 3.13 7.09
C ILE A 96 9.58 3.51 6.23
N ASN A 97 8.54 2.68 6.28
CA ASN A 97 7.25 2.97 5.64
C ASN A 97 6.37 3.94 6.44
N ARG A 98 6.94 4.72 7.37
CA ARG A 98 6.20 5.60 8.26
C ARG A 98 6.70 7.03 8.10
N GLY A 99 6.02 7.78 7.21
CA GLY A 99 6.00 9.24 7.35
C GLY A 99 5.15 9.62 8.58
N SER A 100 5.46 10.72 9.23
CA SER A 100 4.62 11.31 10.30
C SER A 100 3.28 11.75 9.75
N GLU A 101 3.23 12.09 8.45
CA GLU A 101 2.09 12.65 7.75
C GLU A 101 1.88 12.00 6.39
N GLU A 102 0.64 11.99 5.93
CA GLU A 102 0.25 11.56 4.59
C GLU A 102 -0.71 12.59 4.01
N GLY A 103 -0.37 13.15 2.86
CA GLY A 103 -1.27 14.02 2.11
C GLY A 103 -2.22 13.19 1.25
N ILE A 104 -3.51 13.46 1.35
CA ILE A 104 -4.53 12.90 0.46
C ILE A 104 -5.21 14.02 -0.31
N PHE A 105 -5.59 13.75 -1.56
CA PHE A 105 -6.40 14.68 -2.34
C PHE A 105 -7.88 14.37 -2.16
N VAL A 106 -8.66 15.43 -1.98
CA VAL A 106 -10.12 15.38 -1.89
C VAL A 106 -10.74 16.42 -2.82
N ARG A 107 -11.89 16.09 -3.40
CA ARG A 107 -12.66 17.02 -4.21
C ARG A 107 -14.16 16.70 -4.19
N THR A 108 -14.97 17.62 -4.67
CA THR A 108 -16.40 17.47 -4.81
C THR A 108 -16.92 18.32 -5.96
N ALA A 109 -18.01 17.87 -6.61
CA ALA A 109 -18.77 18.68 -7.54
C ALA A 109 -19.83 19.55 -6.81
N LYS A 110 -20.09 19.28 -5.51
CA LYS A 110 -21.16 19.95 -4.75
C LYS A 110 -20.63 21.20 -4.05
N PRO A 111 -21.25 22.38 -4.27
CA PRO A 111 -20.89 23.56 -3.50
C PRO A 111 -21.27 23.39 -2.02
N GLY A 112 -20.52 24.04 -1.14
CA GLY A 112 -20.85 24.06 0.30
C GLY A 112 -20.33 22.86 1.10
N ILE A 113 -19.70 21.87 0.46
CA ILE A 113 -19.04 20.77 1.19
C ILE A 113 -17.84 21.31 1.97
N VAL A 114 -17.84 21.03 3.27
CA VAL A 114 -16.78 21.39 4.22
C VAL A 114 -16.37 20.14 5.00
N ILE A 115 -15.09 19.92 5.13
CA ILE A 115 -14.51 18.92 6.02
C ILE A 115 -14.00 19.62 7.28
N ARG A 116 -14.24 19.05 8.44
CA ARG A 116 -13.84 19.60 9.73
C ARG A 116 -12.86 18.68 10.43
N SER A 117 -11.84 19.29 11.01
CA SER A 117 -10.96 18.55 11.91
C SER A 117 -11.48 18.59 13.35
N THR A 118 -11.03 17.64 14.16
CA THR A 118 -11.39 17.57 15.59
C THR A 118 -10.88 18.75 16.40
N ASP A 119 -9.84 19.44 15.92
CA ASP A 119 -9.29 20.67 16.50
C ASP A 119 -9.95 21.96 15.97
N GLY A 120 -11.05 21.83 15.19
CA GLY A 120 -11.89 22.95 14.76
C GLY A 120 -11.47 23.63 13.45
N VAL A 121 -10.49 23.10 12.73
CA VAL A 121 -10.12 23.61 11.39
C VAL A 121 -11.18 23.19 10.37
N GLU A 122 -11.61 24.13 9.56
CA GLU A 122 -12.55 23.90 8.44
C GLU A 122 -11.83 24.02 7.10
N VAL A 123 -12.05 23.04 6.22
CA VAL A 123 -11.59 23.08 4.84
C VAL A 123 -12.80 23.14 3.91
N PRO A 124 -13.03 24.27 3.21
CA PRO A 124 -14.16 24.44 2.31
C PRO A 124 -13.89 23.73 0.97
N VAL A 125 -14.01 22.40 0.98
CA VAL A 125 -13.68 21.55 -0.18
C VAL A 125 -14.49 21.93 -1.41
N GLY A 126 -15.76 22.31 -1.26
CA GLY A 126 -16.61 22.74 -2.36
C GLY A 126 -16.07 23.98 -3.08
N ALA A 127 -15.65 25.00 -2.33
CA ALA A 127 -15.04 26.21 -2.90
C ALA A 127 -13.68 25.89 -3.55
N LEU A 128 -12.82 25.16 -2.84
CA LEU A 128 -11.50 24.78 -3.34
C LEU A 128 -11.58 23.88 -4.58
N SER A 129 -12.57 23.01 -4.66
CA SER A 129 -12.78 22.17 -5.86
C SER A 129 -13.14 23.01 -7.07
N LYS A 130 -13.98 24.04 -6.89
CA LYS A 130 -14.37 24.97 -7.95
C LYS A 130 -13.19 25.84 -8.41
N ASP A 131 -12.43 26.38 -7.48
CA ASP A 131 -11.44 27.43 -7.76
C ASP A 131 -10.04 26.84 -8.08
N ALA A 132 -9.69 25.71 -7.47
CA ALA A 132 -8.36 25.08 -7.57
C ALA A 132 -8.39 23.60 -7.97
N GLY A 133 -9.57 23.03 -8.26
CA GLY A 133 -9.75 21.64 -8.64
C GLY A 133 -9.90 20.67 -7.47
N GLY A 134 -9.55 21.04 -6.25
CA GLY A 134 -9.64 20.18 -5.06
C GLY A 134 -8.86 20.74 -3.88
N ALA A 135 -8.79 19.97 -2.81
CA ALA A 135 -8.01 20.26 -1.62
C ALA A 135 -7.06 19.10 -1.28
N ALA A 136 -5.99 19.40 -0.54
CA ALA A 136 -5.15 18.40 0.08
C ALA A 136 -5.38 18.40 1.59
N LEU A 137 -5.62 17.23 2.18
CA LEU A 137 -5.71 17.04 3.62
C LEU A 137 -4.48 16.29 4.11
N SER A 138 -3.90 16.72 5.24
CA SER A 138 -2.85 15.98 5.92
C SER A 138 -3.47 14.98 6.91
N LEU A 139 -3.26 13.71 6.72
CA LEU A 139 -3.60 12.67 7.69
C LEU A 139 -2.43 12.50 8.65
N THR A 140 -2.61 12.92 9.89
CA THR A 140 -1.63 12.77 10.98
C THR A 140 -2.21 11.91 12.09
N LYS A 141 -1.41 11.62 13.11
CA LYS A 141 -1.93 10.93 14.31
C LYS A 141 -2.70 11.87 15.24
N ASP A 142 -2.41 13.16 15.13
CA ASP A 142 -2.87 14.16 16.09
C ASP A 142 -4.05 14.96 15.56
N ARG A 143 -4.45 14.75 14.29
CA ARG A 143 -5.57 15.44 13.65
C ARG A 143 -6.45 14.46 12.89
N ASP A 144 -7.66 14.30 13.34
CA ASP A 144 -8.71 13.57 12.65
C ASP A 144 -9.61 14.53 11.85
N TRP A 145 -9.98 14.12 10.66
CA TRP A 145 -10.89 14.83 9.79
C TRP A 145 -12.26 14.15 9.83
N ALA A 146 -13.29 14.90 10.19
CA ALA A 146 -14.66 14.42 10.28
C ALA A 146 -15.46 14.82 9.04
N PHE A 147 -16.25 13.89 8.55
CA PHE A 147 -17.20 14.11 7.46
C PHE A 147 -18.43 13.22 7.65
N SER A 148 -19.54 13.60 7.01
CA SER A 148 -20.76 12.81 6.97
C SER A 148 -21.38 12.96 5.57
N GLY A 149 -21.76 11.85 4.97
CA GLY A 149 -22.32 11.79 3.62
C GLY A 149 -21.72 10.63 2.80
N THR A 150 -21.89 10.68 1.49
CA THR A 150 -21.39 9.65 0.57
C THR A 150 -19.99 9.98 0.10
N VAL A 151 -19.03 9.12 0.45
CA VAL A 151 -17.61 9.27 0.10
C VAL A 151 -17.23 8.22 -0.94
N ALA A 152 -16.70 8.64 -2.09
CA ALA A 152 -16.07 7.72 -3.02
C ALA A 152 -14.55 7.67 -2.83
N VAL A 153 -14.00 6.49 -2.61
CA VAL A 153 -12.56 6.25 -2.59
C VAL A 153 -12.15 5.72 -3.95
N ILE A 154 -11.39 6.50 -4.69
CA ILE A 154 -11.05 6.27 -6.09
C ILE A 154 -9.57 5.92 -6.21
N GLU A 155 -9.28 4.78 -6.82
CA GLU A 155 -7.92 4.23 -6.87
C GLU A 155 -6.98 5.09 -7.72
N ASN A 156 -7.40 5.46 -8.95
CA ASN A 156 -6.55 6.14 -9.91
C ASN A 156 -6.83 7.65 -9.99
N VAL A 157 -5.80 8.39 -10.35
CA VAL A 157 -5.82 9.87 -10.35
C VAL A 157 -6.76 10.41 -11.43
N GLU A 158 -6.78 9.82 -12.62
CA GLU A 158 -7.60 10.33 -13.72
C GLU A 158 -9.10 10.14 -13.46
N PRO A 159 -9.60 8.97 -13.05
CA PRO A 159 -10.99 8.82 -12.59
C PRO A 159 -11.34 9.73 -11.40
N PHE A 160 -10.43 9.96 -10.49
CA PHE A 160 -10.64 10.92 -9.40
C PHE A 160 -10.94 12.34 -9.92
N TRP A 161 -10.19 12.84 -10.91
CA TRP A 161 -10.40 14.16 -11.48
C TRP A 161 -11.70 14.28 -12.28
N GLN A 162 -12.24 13.18 -12.76
CA GLN A 162 -13.42 13.12 -13.62
C GLN A 162 -14.60 12.36 -12.99
N HIS A 163 -14.57 12.18 -11.66
CA HIS A 163 -15.51 11.30 -10.96
C HIS A 163 -16.98 11.68 -11.18
N GLU A 164 -17.28 12.95 -11.38
CA GLU A 164 -18.64 13.43 -11.60
C GLU A 164 -19.29 12.89 -12.87
N LYS A 165 -18.50 12.41 -13.83
CA LYS A 165 -19.04 11.75 -15.03
C LYS A 165 -19.63 10.37 -14.73
N VAL A 166 -19.14 9.71 -13.68
CA VAL A 166 -19.49 8.32 -13.35
C VAL A 166 -20.29 8.24 -12.04
N LEU A 167 -19.93 9.06 -11.07
CA LEU A 167 -20.53 9.10 -9.72
C LEU A 167 -20.97 10.54 -9.39
N PRO A 168 -21.99 11.10 -10.06
CA PRO A 168 -22.40 12.49 -9.88
C PRO A 168 -22.99 12.77 -8.49
N ASP A 169 -23.54 11.77 -7.82
CA ASP A 169 -24.32 11.94 -6.59
C ASP A 169 -23.49 11.87 -5.30
N ILE A 170 -22.20 11.54 -5.39
CA ILE A 170 -21.34 11.50 -4.20
C ILE A 170 -21.12 12.90 -3.62
N ASP A 171 -20.86 12.95 -2.31
CA ASP A 171 -20.59 14.22 -1.62
C ASP A 171 -19.08 14.54 -1.63
N LEU A 172 -18.23 13.53 -1.55
CA LEU A 172 -16.79 13.70 -1.48
C LEU A 172 -16.08 12.59 -2.26
N ALA A 173 -15.15 12.97 -3.13
CA ALA A 173 -14.19 12.06 -3.74
C ALA A 173 -12.86 12.12 -2.99
N VAL A 174 -12.25 10.97 -2.73
CA VAL A 174 -10.95 10.79 -2.10
C VAL A 174 -10.04 10.02 -3.05
N CYS A 175 -8.87 10.55 -3.37
CA CYS A 175 -7.90 9.89 -4.23
C CYS A 175 -7.00 8.96 -3.40
N ALA A 176 -7.01 7.67 -3.70
CA ALA A 176 -6.10 6.70 -3.09
C ALA A 176 -4.70 6.71 -3.73
N SER A 177 -4.59 7.21 -4.98
CA SER A 177 -3.33 7.23 -5.76
C SER A 177 -2.67 5.84 -5.86
N GLY A 178 -3.45 4.84 -6.23
CA GLY A 178 -3.11 3.43 -6.23
C GLY A 178 -3.65 2.70 -4.99
N ASN A 179 -2.89 1.78 -4.42
CA ASN A 179 -3.34 1.08 -3.21
C ASN A 179 -3.53 2.04 -2.04
N MET A 180 -4.63 1.87 -1.34
CA MET A 180 -4.86 2.63 -0.11
C MET A 180 -3.74 2.40 0.89
N SER A 181 -3.21 3.46 1.45
CA SER A 181 -2.32 3.38 2.58
C SER A 181 -3.07 2.84 3.81
N ARG A 182 -2.34 2.34 4.80
CA ARG A 182 -2.95 1.96 6.07
C ARG A 182 -3.62 3.16 6.75
N ARG A 183 -2.99 4.34 6.67
CA ARG A 183 -3.51 5.55 7.30
C ARG A 183 -4.80 6.04 6.65
N LEU A 184 -4.89 5.94 5.32
CA LEU A 184 -6.14 6.23 4.61
C LEU A 184 -7.26 5.28 5.05
N VAL A 185 -6.98 3.97 5.16
CA VAL A 185 -7.96 2.99 5.66
C VAL A 185 -8.35 3.32 7.11
N ASP A 186 -7.36 3.53 8.00
CA ASP A 186 -7.59 3.86 9.41
C ASP A 186 -8.48 5.12 9.55
N TRP A 187 -8.26 6.16 8.72
CA TRP A 187 -9.08 7.36 8.69
C TRP A 187 -10.51 7.09 8.21
N LEU A 188 -10.69 6.46 7.05
CA LEU A 188 -12.01 6.16 6.47
C LEU A 188 -12.88 5.29 7.40
N THR A 189 -12.22 4.45 8.21
CA THR A 189 -12.90 3.54 9.14
C THR A 189 -13.00 4.08 10.58
N SER A 190 -12.45 5.28 10.83
CA SER A 190 -12.47 5.94 12.14
C SER A 190 -13.89 6.37 12.55
N GLU A 191 -14.04 6.73 13.83
CA GLU A 191 -15.27 7.26 14.38
C GLU A 191 -15.65 8.62 13.75
N SER A 192 -14.66 9.45 13.43
CA SER A 192 -14.86 10.75 12.76
C SER A 192 -15.52 10.62 11.38
N MET A 193 -15.41 9.44 10.76
CA MET A 193 -16.03 9.10 9.47
C MET A 193 -17.25 8.17 9.62
N SER A 194 -17.72 7.91 10.85
CA SER A 194 -18.83 6.96 11.10
C SER A 194 -20.15 7.34 10.41
N GLY A 195 -20.36 8.64 10.16
CA GLY A 195 -21.53 9.16 9.41
C GLY A 195 -21.43 9.00 7.89
N CYS A 196 -20.36 8.36 7.36
CA CYS A 196 -20.18 8.22 5.92
C CYS A 196 -20.65 6.87 5.41
N GLN A 197 -21.28 6.88 4.22
CA GLN A 197 -21.33 5.72 3.32
C GLN A 197 -20.12 5.79 2.39
N ILE A 198 -19.41 4.68 2.23
CA ILE A 198 -18.17 4.63 1.46
C ILE A 198 -18.39 3.80 0.20
N ILE A 199 -18.15 4.39 -0.95
CA ILE A 199 -18.14 3.74 -2.24
C ILE A 199 -16.67 3.52 -2.63
N HIS A 200 -16.24 2.28 -2.69
CA HIS A 200 -14.93 1.95 -3.23
C HIS A 200 -15.02 1.81 -4.74
N TRP A 201 -14.30 2.66 -5.46
CA TRP A 201 -14.14 2.58 -6.90
C TRP A 201 -12.67 2.32 -7.23
N GLY A 202 -12.34 1.05 -7.36
CA GLY A 202 -11.02 0.56 -7.74
C GLY A 202 -11.03 -0.06 -9.13
N ASP A 203 -9.88 -0.54 -9.57
CA ASP A 203 -9.77 -1.35 -10.77
C ASP A 203 -10.58 -2.64 -10.65
N TYR A 204 -11.16 -3.08 -11.76
CA TYR A 204 -11.91 -4.33 -11.82
C TYR A 204 -10.94 -5.48 -12.09
N ASP A 205 -10.05 -5.69 -11.13
CA ASP A 205 -9.07 -6.76 -11.14
C ASP A 205 -8.96 -7.40 -9.73
N PRO A 206 -8.26 -8.53 -9.57
CA PRO A 206 -8.17 -9.20 -8.27
C PRO A 206 -7.56 -8.34 -7.16
N ARG A 207 -6.73 -7.35 -7.50
CA ARG A 207 -6.12 -6.43 -6.54
C ARG A 207 -7.09 -5.36 -6.08
N GLY A 208 -7.83 -4.74 -7.01
CA GLY A 208 -8.87 -3.75 -6.67
C GLY A 208 -9.95 -4.36 -5.77
N VAL A 209 -10.38 -5.61 -6.04
CA VAL A 209 -11.30 -6.33 -5.16
C VAL A 209 -10.67 -6.61 -3.78
N ALA A 210 -9.37 -6.88 -3.70
CA ALA A 210 -8.69 -7.06 -2.41
C ALA A 210 -8.58 -5.74 -1.64
N GLU A 211 -8.43 -4.58 -2.31
CA GLU A 211 -8.47 -3.26 -1.66
C GLU A 211 -9.86 -2.93 -1.13
N TYR A 212 -10.93 -3.24 -1.88
CA TYR A 212 -12.30 -3.16 -1.37
C TYR A 212 -12.47 -3.94 -0.06
N LEU A 213 -12.00 -5.19 -0.02
CA LEU A 213 -12.11 -6.03 1.17
C LEU A 213 -11.36 -5.45 2.38
N ARG A 214 -10.31 -4.68 2.18
CA ARG A 214 -9.60 -4.00 3.29
C ARG A 214 -10.49 -2.98 4.01
N LEU A 215 -11.36 -2.28 3.31
CA LEU A 215 -12.36 -1.40 3.92
C LEU A 215 -13.53 -2.21 4.50
N PHE A 216 -14.04 -3.13 3.71
CA PHE A 216 -15.19 -3.95 4.09
C PHE A 216 -14.96 -4.74 5.39
N ASP A 217 -13.76 -5.27 5.61
CA ASP A 217 -13.42 -6.01 6.83
C ASP A 217 -13.45 -5.13 8.10
N HIS A 218 -13.36 -3.82 7.99
CA HIS A 218 -13.40 -2.89 9.12
C HIS A 218 -14.79 -2.27 9.33
N CYS A 219 -15.56 -2.05 8.27
CA CYS A 219 -16.87 -1.39 8.36
C CYS A 219 -17.84 -1.92 7.28
N PRO A 220 -18.26 -3.20 7.36
CA PRO A 220 -19.04 -3.87 6.32
C PRO A 220 -20.37 -3.18 6.02
N ASP A 221 -21.01 -2.57 7.02
CA ASP A 221 -22.31 -1.93 6.88
C ASP A 221 -22.27 -0.56 6.18
N ARG A 222 -21.07 -0.03 5.93
CA ARG A 222 -20.86 1.29 5.37
C ARG A 222 -20.07 1.30 4.06
N VAL A 223 -19.63 0.14 3.59
CA VAL A 223 -18.74 0.03 2.41
C VAL A 223 -19.42 -0.76 1.30
N GLU A 224 -19.54 -0.12 0.16
CA GLU A 224 -19.97 -0.73 -1.08
C GLU A 224 -18.86 -0.63 -2.13
N SER A 225 -18.84 -1.56 -3.07
CA SER A 225 -17.98 -1.47 -4.25
C SER A 225 -18.80 -0.99 -5.44
N PHE A 226 -18.29 0.03 -6.11
CA PHE A 226 -18.92 0.48 -7.36
C PHE A 226 -18.60 -0.50 -8.49
N VAL A 227 -19.64 -1.05 -9.08
CA VAL A 227 -19.58 -1.91 -10.27
C VAL A 227 -20.70 -1.51 -11.22
N PRO A 228 -20.39 -0.97 -12.39
CA PRO A 228 -21.42 -0.57 -13.35
C PRO A 228 -22.18 -1.78 -13.87
N ASP A 229 -23.42 -1.57 -14.28
CA ASP A 229 -24.25 -2.65 -14.84
C ASP A 229 -23.65 -3.25 -16.12
N SER A 230 -23.00 -2.40 -16.92
CA SER A 230 -22.32 -2.79 -18.17
C SER A 230 -20.96 -3.50 -17.96
N ILE A 231 -20.56 -3.83 -16.74
CA ILE A 231 -19.22 -4.37 -16.43
C ILE A 231 -18.89 -5.63 -17.26
N ASP A 232 -19.86 -6.50 -17.50
CA ASP A 232 -19.64 -7.73 -18.27
C ASP A 232 -19.23 -7.42 -19.72
N GLU A 233 -19.85 -6.42 -20.33
CA GLU A 233 -19.47 -5.94 -21.67
C GLU A 233 -18.13 -5.26 -21.67
N LEU A 234 -17.86 -4.43 -20.68
CA LEU A 234 -16.62 -3.68 -20.54
C LEU A 234 -15.42 -4.60 -20.30
N MET A 235 -15.59 -5.72 -19.64
CA MET A 235 -14.51 -6.71 -19.41
C MET A 235 -13.86 -7.21 -20.71
N LYS A 236 -14.53 -7.11 -21.88
CA LYS A 236 -13.94 -7.43 -23.18
C LYS A 236 -12.76 -6.53 -23.54
N HIS A 237 -12.72 -5.31 -23.01
CA HIS A 237 -11.62 -4.35 -23.18
C HIS A 237 -10.49 -4.54 -22.15
N GLY A 238 -10.67 -5.43 -21.20
CA GLY A 238 -9.71 -5.70 -20.14
C GLY A 238 -8.42 -6.34 -20.63
N LYS A 239 -7.39 -6.27 -19.79
CA LYS A 239 -6.05 -6.82 -20.04
C LYS A 239 -5.90 -8.19 -19.38
N ARG A 240 -5.54 -9.22 -20.17
CA ARG A 240 -5.28 -10.57 -19.67
C ARG A 240 -4.14 -10.59 -18.64
N LYS A 241 -3.12 -9.77 -18.85
CA LYS A 241 -1.98 -9.65 -17.94
C LYS A 241 -2.39 -9.29 -16.51
N LEU A 242 -3.40 -8.43 -16.30
CA LEU A 242 -3.89 -8.05 -14.97
C LEU A 242 -4.46 -9.26 -14.20
N TRP A 243 -5.09 -10.18 -14.91
CA TRP A 243 -5.58 -11.42 -14.31
C TRP A 243 -4.44 -12.43 -14.04
N GLU A 244 -3.50 -12.63 -14.98
CA GLU A 244 -2.45 -13.64 -14.89
C GLU A 244 -1.43 -13.35 -13.77
N VAL A 245 -1.01 -12.09 -13.63
CA VAL A 245 0.03 -11.72 -12.64
C VAL A 245 -0.49 -11.64 -11.21
N GLN A 246 -1.83 -11.67 -11.02
CA GLN A 246 -2.47 -11.49 -9.72
C GLN A 246 -3.02 -12.80 -9.12
N SER A 247 -2.46 -13.94 -9.50
CA SER A 247 -2.90 -15.28 -9.05
C SER A 247 -3.02 -15.41 -7.53
N ARG A 248 -2.08 -14.81 -6.77
CA ARG A 248 -2.12 -14.82 -5.29
C ARG A 248 -3.32 -14.06 -4.71
N SER A 249 -3.72 -12.96 -5.36
CA SER A 249 -4.93 -12.23 -4.96
C SER A 249 -6.17 -13.06 -5.26
N LEU A 250 -6.25 -13.67 -6.45
CA LEU A 250 -7.33 -14.59 -6.80
C LEU A 250 -7.51 -15.75 -5.79
N GLU A 251 -6.41 -16.41 -5.39
CA GLU A 251 -6.46 -17.47 -4.37
C GLU A 251 -7.06 -16.98 -3.04
N LYS A 252 -6.74 -15.76 -2.62
CA LYS A 252 -7.31 -15.16 -1.41
C LYS A 252 -8.79 -14.85 -1.58
N LEU A 253 -9.20 -14.28 -2.72
CA LEU A 253 -10.59 -13.97 -3.02
C LEU A 253 -11.47 -15.22 -3.05
N ARG A 254 -10.99 -16.33 -3.60
CA ARG A 254 -11.69 -17.62 -3.62
C ARG A 254 -12.05 -18.17 -2.23
N LYS A 255 -11.40 -17.67 -1.17
CA LYS A 255 -11.73 -17.99 0.23
C LYS A 255 -12.78 -17.05 0.83
N ARG A 256 -13.26 -16.06 0.09
CA ARG A 256 -14.15 -14.99 0.54
C ARG A 256 -15.46 -14.93 -0.25
N THR A 257 -15.88 -16.04 -0.83
CA THR A 257 -17.08 -16.17 -1.70
C THR A 257 -18.42 -15.90 -1.00
N SER A 258 -18.44 -15.84 0.34
CA SER A 258 -19.59 -15.38 1.10
C SER A 258 -19.91 -13.89 0.90
N ASN A 259 -18.94 -13.08 0.47
CA ASN A 259 -19.18 -11.70 0.09
C ASN A 259 -19.75 -11.65 -1.33
N PRO A 260 -20.96 -11.09 -1.55
CA PRO A 260 -21.64 -11.10 -2.86
C PRO A 260 -20.83 -10.40 -3.95
N HIS A 261 -20.19 -9.27 -3.62
CA HIS A 261 -19.32 -8.53 -4.55
C HIS A 261 -18.13 -9.39 -5.01
N VAL A 262 -17.43 -10.02 -4.06
CA VAL A 262 -16.30 -10.91 -4.38
C VAL A 262 -16.75 -12.04 -5.29
N ASN A 263 -17.91 -12.66 -5.00
CA ASN A 263 -18.44 -13.76 -5.80
C ASN A 263 -18.79 -13.31 -7.23
N ARG A 264 -19.44 -12.13 -7.38
CA ARG A 264 -19.73 -11.53 -8.68
C ARG A 264 -18.46 -11.30 -9.49
N MET A 265 -17.43 -10.70 -8.88
CA MET A 265 -16.17 -10.40 -9.55
C MET A 265 -15.38 -11.65 -9.90
N LEU A 266 -15.37 -12.67 -9.06
CA LEU A 266 -14.74 -13.96 -9.38
C LEU A 266 -15.40 -14.62 -10.60
N THR A 267 -16.73 -14.57 -10.71
CA THR A 267 -17.45 -15.07 -11.88
C THR A 267 -17.02 -14.38 -13.16
N LEU A 268 -16.89 -13.04 -13.13
CA LEU A 268 -16.41 -12.25 -14.26
C LEU A 268 -14.95 -12.59 -14.61
N PHE A 269 -14.07 -12.70 -13.61
CA PHE A 269 -12.66 -13.04 -13.83
C PHE A 269 -12.50 -14.45 -14.42
N ASP A 270 -13.26 -15.43 -13.95
CA ASP A 270 -13.22 -16.81 -14.46
C ASP A 270 -13.75 -16.90 -15.90
N HIS A 271 -14.79 -16.11 -16.24
CA HIS A 271 -15.37 -16.05 -17.56
C HIS A 271 -14.43 -15.35 -18.56
N HIS A 272 -13.99 -14.12 -18.26
CA HIS A 272 -13.23 -13.30 -19.21
C HIS A 272 -11.72 -13.55 -19.16
N ARG A 273 -11.18 -14.02 -18.04
CA ARG A 273 -9.73 -14.16 -17.77
C ARG A 273 -8.97 -12.85 -18.01
N ARG A 274 -9.55 -11.75 -17.56
CA ARG A 274 -9.05 -10.38 -17.74
C ARG A 274 -9.29 -9.58 -16.46
N GLY A 275 -8.51 -8.53 -16.27
CA GLY A 275 -8.80 -7.41 -15.38
C GLY A 275 -9.02 -6.16 -16.20
N LEU A 276 -9.74 -5.18 -15.68
CA LEU A 276 -10.13 -3.97 -16.35
C LEU A 276 -9.77 -2.77 -15.50
N GLU A 277 -9.10 -1.80 -16.10
CA GLU A 277 -8.77 -0.53 -15.44
C GLU A 277 -10.01 0.38 -15.38
N GLN A 278 -10.19 1.11 -14.29
CA GLN A 278 -11.39 1.92 -14.03
C GLN A 278 -11.58 3.08 -15.04
N GLU A 279 -10.50 3.50 -15.70
CA GLU A 279 -10.51 4.55 -16.72
C GLU A 279 -11.43 4.25 -17.90
N VAL A 280 -11.76 3.01 -18.16
CA VAL A 280 -12.69 2.63 -19.22
C VAL A 280 -14.04 3.32 -19.08
N LEU A 281 -14.45 3.67 -17.87
CA LEU A 281 -15.72 4.35 -17.59
C LEU A 281 -15.72 5.84 -17.97
N LEU A 282 -14.58 6.39 -18.29
CA LEU A 282 -14.45 7.80 -18.68
C LEU A 282 -14.66 8.03 -20.18
N VAL A 283 -14.75 6.97 -20.97
CA VAL A 283 -14.79 7.01 -22.44
C VAL A 283 -16.19 7.22 -23.02
N ASN A 284 -17.21 7.26 -22.17
CA ASN A 284 -18.63 7.42 -22.60
C ASN A 284 -19.09 8.87 -22.55
#